data_c06f8936d3f8aab51372d0ca59b0ed6e
#
_entry.id   c06f8936d3f8aab51372d0ca59b0ed6e
#
_cell.length_a   1.000
_cell.length_b   1.000
_cell.length_c   1.000
_cell.angle_alpha   90.00
_cell.angle_beta   90.00
_cell.angle_gamma   90.00
#
_symmetry.space_group_name_H-M   'P 1'
#
loop_
_entity.id
_entity.type
_entity.pdbx_description
1 polymer ?
#
loop_
_entity_poly.entity_id
_entity_poly.type
_entity_poly.pdbx_seq_one_letter_code
_entity_poly.pdbx_strand_id
1 'polypeptide(L)'
;MEKIKIAAIQMSTVADKMENVRTVKAYLEKIKDENPDFVILPEMFCCPYQTENFPIYAEKEGGPVWQQLSGYAKQYGIYLIGGSMPEKDAEGNVYNTSYIFDREGKQIGKHRKVHLFDIDVKGGQTFKESDTLTAGDSDTVFDTEFGKIGVMLCFDIRFPELSRMMVNDGAKVIFVPAAFNMTTGPAHWELSFRTRALDNQIYMVGCAPARDVSAGYISWGHSIV
;
A
#
# COMPACT_ATOMS: atom_id res chain seq x y z
N MET A 1 20.52 15.40 -4.54
CA MET A 1 19.10 15.06 -4.26
C MET A 1 18.76 15.67 -2.90
N GLU A 2 17.69 16.42 -2.82
CA GLU A 2 17.19 16.88 -1.52
C GLU A 2 16.85 15.69 -0.65
N LYS A 3 17.02 15.82 0.67
CA LYS A 3 16.64 14.77 1.61
C LYS A 3 15.12 14.71 1.69
N ILE A 4 14.55 13.53 1.49
CA ILE A 4 13.11 13.27 1.65
C ILE A 4 12.88 12.59 3.00
N LYS A 5 11.97 13.10 3.81
CA LYS A 5 11.58 12.50 5.06
C LYS A 5 10.31 11.64 4.85
N ILE A 6 10.42 10.36 5.13
CA ILE A 6 9.34 9.38 4.94
C ILE A 6 8.92 8.82 6.28
N ALA A 7 7.61 8.74 6.52
CA ALA A 7 7.02 8.04 7.65
C ALA A 7 6.20 6.83 7.19
N ALA A 8 6.57 5.65 7.65
CA ALA A 8 5.80 4.43 7.44
C ALA A 8 4.96 4.13 8.69
N ILE A 9 3.64 4.14 8.55
CA ILE A 9 2.71 3.86 9.63
C ILE A 9 2.41 2.36 9.67
N GLN A 10 3.18 1.63 10.47
CA GLN A 10 2.98 0.21 10.70
C GLN A 10 1.90 0.01 11.78
N MET A 11 0.66 -0.17 11.37
CA MET A 11 -0.50 -0.28 12.26
C MET A 11 -1.17 -1.65 12.17
N SER A 12 -1.87 -2.03 13.24
CA SER A 12 -2.79 -3.17 13.22
C SER A 12 -4.11 -2.78 12.56
N THR A 13 -4.75 -3.74 11.89
CA THR A 13 -6.06 -3.56 11.29
C THR A 13 -7.13 -4.25 12.13
N VAL A 14 -8.19 -3.51 12.47
CA VAL A 14 -9.37 -4.04 13.19
C VAL A 14 -10.58 -4.12 12.25
N ALA A 15 -11.65 -4.80 12.71
CA ALA A 15 -12.86 -4.98 11.90
C ALA A 15 -13.62 -3.67 11.64
N ASP A 16 -13.61 -2.71 12.56
CA ASP A 16 -14.22 -1.39 12.31
C ASP A 16 -13.36 -0.57 11.34
N LYS A 17 -13.84 -0.44 10.10
CA LYS A 17 -13.19 0.33 9.04
C LYS A 17 -12.84 1.75 9.48
N MET A 18 -13.78 2.45 10.12
CA MET A 18 -13.58 3.84 10.50
C MET A 18 -12.69 4.00 11.74
N GLU A 19 -12.56 2.97 12.57
CA GLU A 19 -11.58 2.94 13.64
C GLU A 19 -10.15 2.87 13.07
N ASN A 20 -9.93 2.08 12.04
CA ASN A 20 -8.64 2.06 11.32
C ASN A 20 -8.30 3.45 10.77
N VAL A 21 -9.28 4.13 10.17
CA VAL A 21 -9.09 5.50 9.65
C VAL A 21 -8.78 6.51 10.79
N ARG A 22 -9.47 6.39 11.95
CA ARG A 22 -9.14 7.21 13.13
C ARG A 22 -7.74 6.92 13.68
N THR A 23 -7.32 5.65 13.62
CA THR A 23 -5.97 5.23 14.02
C THR A 23 -4.90 5.88 13.14
N VAL A 24 -5.12 5.97 11.81
CA VAL A 24 -4.23 6.74 10.92
C VAL A 24 -4.10 8.18 11.39
N LYS A 25 -5.22 8.86 11.68
CA LYS A 25 -5.19 10.24 12.21
C LYS A 25 -4.37 10.35 13.50
N ALA A 26 -4.55 9.42 14.42
CA ALA A 26 -3.81 9.41 15.68
C ALA A 26 -2.29 9.27 15.48
N TYR A 27 -1.85 8.49 14.48
CA TYR A 27 -0.43 8.42 14.11
C TYR A 27 0.05 9.71 13.44
N LEU A 28 -0.73 10.30 12.54
CA LEU A 28 -0.40 11.59 11.90
C LEU A 28 -0.21 12.69 12.94
N GLU A 29 -1.09 12.77 13.95
CA GLU A 29 -0.93 13.73 15.07
C GLU A 29 0.37 13.51 15.84
N LYS A 30 0.84 12.26 16.02
CA LYS A 30 2.09 11.96 16.73
C LYS A 30 3.32 12.38 15.94
N ILE A 31 3.28 12.35 14.61
CA ILE A 31 4.44 12.58 13.76
C ILE A 31 4.44 13.95 13.08
N LYS A 32 3.38 14.77 13.26
CA LYS A 32 3.25 16.05 12.55
C LYS A 32 4.44 17.01 12.75
N ASP A 33 4.99 17.06 13.97
CA ASP A 33 6.11 17.94 14.30
C ASP A 33 7.44 17.47 13.68
N GLU A 34 7.50 16.22 13.22
CA GLU A 34 8.61 15.68 12.45
C GLU A 34 8.63 16.19 10.99
N ASN A 35 7.53 16.80 10.54
CA ASN A 35 7.37 17.32 9.18
C ASN A 35 7.75 16.30 8.09
N PRO A 36 7.11 15.10 8.02
CA PRO A 36 7.39 14.16 6.94
C PRO A 36 6.92 14.71 5.60
N ASP A 37 7.69 14.45 4.54
CA ASP A 37 7.28 14.77 3.17
C ASP A 37 6.27 13.74 2.65
N PHE A 38 6.54 12.46 2.91
CA PHE A 38 5.68 11.35 2.53
C PHE A 38 5.26 10.54 3.75
N VAL A 39 3.99 10.14 3.75
CA VAL A 39 3.47 9.13 4.67
C VAL A 39 2.93 7.96 3.86
N ILE A 40 3.27 6.75 4.26
CA ILE A 40 2.75 5.52 3.65
C ILE A 40 2.00 4.67 4.68
N LEU A 41 0.82 4.16 4.29
CA LEU A 41 0.02 3.22 5.04
C LEU A 41 0.22 1.78 4.52
N PRO A 42 -0.13 0.75 5.30
CA PRO A 42 0.01 -0.64 4.85
C PRO A 42 -1.07 -1.06 3.85
N GLU A 43 -0.85 -2.21 3.19
CA GLU A 43 -1.84 -2.85 2.34
C GLU A 43 -3.08 -3.23 3.17
N MET A 44 -4.28 -3.01 2.60
CA MET A 44 -5.60 -3.29 3.21
C MET A 44 -5.74 -2.72 4.63
N PHE A 45 -5.21 -1.51 4.86
CA PHE A 45 -5.11 -0.89 6.19
C PHE A 45 -6.45 -0.74 6.91
N CYS A 46 -7.57 -0.69 6.17
CA CYS A 46 -8.92 -0.51 6.71
C CYS A 46 -9.84 -1.73 6.54
N CYS A 47 -9.27 -2.88 6.15
CA CYS A 47 -10.01 -4.13 5.88
C CYS A 47 -9.21 -5.32 6.41
N PRO A 48 -9.76 -6.17 7.29
CA PRO A 48 -9.09 -7.41 7.68
C PRO A 48 -8.73 -8.26 6.45
N TYR A 49 -7.48 -8.75 6.39
CA TYR A 49 -6.90 -9.36 5.21
C TYR A 49 -7.41 -10.80 5.02
N GLN A 50 -8.65 -10.91 4.57
CA GLN A 50 -9.35 -12.16 4.26
C GLN A 50 -10.19 -11.92 3.01
N THR A 51 -10.19 -12.85 2.06
CA THR A 51 -10.78 -12.65 0.73
C THR A 51 -12.27 -12.36 0.78
N GLU A 52 -13.00 -12.98 1.71
CA GLU A 52 -14.43 -12.75 1.93
C GLU A 52 -14.78 -11.34 2.41
N ASN A 53 -13.83 -10.64 3.03
CA ASN A 53 -14.03 -9.27 3.49
C ASN A 53 -13.91 -8.24 2.36
N PHE A 54 -13.12 -8.49 1.32
CA PHE A 54 -12.82 -7.49 0.31
C PHE A 54 -14.09 -6.91 -0.35
N PRO A 55 -15.06 -7.71 -0.81
CA PRO A 55 -16.29 -7.17 -1.39
C PRO A 55 -17.15 -6.41 -0.37
N ILE A 56 -17.12 -6.82 0.92
CA ILE A 56 -17.91 -6.22 2.00
C ILE A 56 -17.39 -4.83 2.36
N TYR A 57 -16.08 -4.67 2.39
CA TYR A 57 -15.41 -3.41 2.75
C TYR A 57 -15.22 -2.47 1.56
N ALA A 58 -15.51 -2.92 0.34
CA ALA A 58 -15.26 -2.15 -0.87
C ALA A 58 -16.07 -0.84 -0.92
N GLU A 59 -15.40 0.23 -1.31
CA GLU A 59 -16.00 1.55 -1.54
C GLU A 59 -15.72 2.02 -2.97
N LYS A 60 -16.59 2.86 -3.50
CA LYS A 60 -16.30 3.58 -4.74
C LYS A 60 -15.22 4.64 -4.50
N GLU A 61 -14.48 4.99 -5.55
CA GLU A 61 -13.62 6.17 -5.55
C GLU A 61 -14.40 7.41 -5.10
N GLY A 62 -13.79 8.24 -4.24
CA GLY A 62 -14.47 9.34 -3.60
C GLY A 62 -15.35 8.95 -2.40
N GLY A 63 -15.35 7.68 -1.98
CA GLY A 63 -16.06 7.19 -0.80
C GLY A 63 -15.52 7.72 0.52
N PRO A 64 -16.14 7.32 1.66
CA PRO A 64 -15.81 7.85 2.99
C PRO A 64 -14.32 7.73 3.36
N VAL A 65 -13.68 6.58 3.10
CA VAL A 65 -12.25 6.39 3.41
C VAL A 65 -11.39 7.28 2.52
N TRP A 66 -11.68 7.33 1.22
CA TRP A 66 -10.99 8.21 0.28
C TRP A 66 -11.04 9.69 0.72
N GLN A 67 -12.23 10.18 1.12
CA GLN A 67 -12.43 11.56 1.59
C GLN A 67 -11.61 11.86 2.84
N GLN A 68 -11.54 10.91 3.79
CA GLN A 68 -10.72 11.07 4.98
C GLN A 68 -9.24 11.13 4.66
N LEU A 69 -8.73 10.26 3.79
CA LEU A 69 -7.32 10.25 3.38
C LEU A 69 -6.93 11.55 2.66
N SER A 70 -7.76 12.01 1.71
CA SER A 70 -7.60 13.32 1.05
C SER A 70 -7.57 14.46 2.07
N GLY A 71 -8.51 14.44 3.03
CA GLY A 71 -8.56 15.43 4.11
C GLY A 71 -7.31 15.40 5.00
N TYR A 72 -6.78 14.24 5.30
CA TYR A 72 -5.55 14.10 6.09
C TYR A 72 -4.33 14.61 5.34
N ALA A 73 -4.17 14.26 4.05
CA ALA A 73 -3.08 14.77 3.22
C ALA A 73 -3.06 16.30 3.25
N LYS A 74 -4.21 16.94 3.06
CA LYS A 74 -4.38 18.40 3.13
C LYS A 74 -4.11 18.96 4.52
N GLN A 75 -4.70 18.35 5.57
CA GLN A 75 -4.60 18.84 6.94
C GLN A 75 -3.14 18.87 7.43
N TYR A 76 -2.36 17.86 7.07
CA TYR A 76 -0.97 17.72 7.52
C TYR A 76 0.06 18.19 6.49
N GLY A 77 -0.37 18.61 5.29
CA GLY A 77 0.51 19.12 4.24
C GLY A 77 1.51 18.08 3.73
N ILE A 78 1.09 16.82 3.60
CA ILE A 78 1.93 15.67 3.27
C ILE A 78 1.54 15.04 1.92
N TYR A 79 2.47 14.40 1.24
CA TYR A 79 2.12 13.38 0.26
C TYR A 79 1.67 12.12 1.01
N LEU A 80 0.48 11.64 0.73
CA LEU A 80 -0.07 10.45 1.38
C LEU A 80 -0.22 9.31 0.37
N ILE A 81 0.61 8.25 0.55
CA ILE A 81 0.40 6.96 -0.09
C ILE A 81 -0.60 6.22 0.79
N GLY A 82 -1.86 6.17 0.37
CA GLY A 82 -3.00 5.74 1.18
C GLY A 82 -3.04 4.25 1.51
N GLY A 83 -1.89 3.57 1.55
CA GLY A 83 -1.85 2.13 1.72
C GLY A 83 -2.60 1.45 0.59
N SER A 84 -3.50 0.53 0.94
CA SER A 84 -4.55 0.12 0.00
C SER A 84 -5.85 -0.23 0.71
N MET A 85 -6.91 -0.28 -0.09
CA MET A 85 -8.25 -0.62 0.34
C MET A 85 -9.02 -1.32 -0.78
N PRO A 86 -10.07 -2.08 -0.46
CA PRO A 86 -10.97 -2.58 -1.49
C PRO A 86 -11.72 -1.43 -2.18
N GLU A 87 -11.54 -1.30 -3.49
CA GLU A 87 -12.27 -0.37 -4.36
C GLU A 87 -13.32 -1.14 -5.15
N LYS A 88 -14.51 -0.59 -5.31
CA LYS A 88 -15.56 -1.11 -6.20
C LYS A 88 -15.81 -0.13 -7.34
N ASP A 89 -15.64 -0.60 -8.59
CA ASP A 89 -15.93 0.21 -9.78
C ASP A 89 -17.44 0.30 -10.09
N ALA A 90 -17.78 0.96 -11.20
CA ALA A 90 -19.17 1.15 -11.63
C ALA A 90 -19.80 -0.17 -12.11
N GLU A 91 -19.01 -1.09 -12.61
CA GLU A 91 -19.41 -2.40 -13.13
C GLU A 91 -19.57 -3.43 -12.00
N GLY A 92 -19.12 -3.11 -10.78
CA GLY A 92 -19.22 -3.95 -9.60
C GLY A 92 -17.98 -4.81 -9.33
N ASN A 93 -16.91 -4.66 -10.14
CA ASN A 93 -15.64 -5.32 -9.89
C ASN A 93 -14.97 -4.76 -8.66
N VAL A 94 -14.28 -5.60 -7.90
CA VAL A 94 -13.55 -5.20 -6.70
C VAL A 94 -12.05 -5.30 -6.94
N TYR A 95 -11.31 -4.25 -6.56
CA TYR A 95 -9.86 -4.15 -6.73
C TYR A 95 -9.18 -3.89 -5.39
N ASN A 96 -7.92 -4.30 -5.29
CA ASN A 96 -7.02 -3.84 -4.23
C ASN A 96 -6.34 -2.56 -4.71
N THR A 97 -6.74 -1.41 -4.17
CA THR A 97 -6.41 -0.09 -4.72
C THR A 97 -5.69 0.81 -3.73
N SER A 98 -4.59 1.40 -4.16
CA SER A 98 -3.90 2.50 -3.48
C SER A 98 -4.25 3.83 -4.13
N TYR A 99 -4.71 4.80 -3.32
CA TYR A 99 -4.89 6.18 -3.73
C TYR A 99 -3.74 7.04 -3.21
N ILE A 100 -3.26 7.93 -4.05
CA ILE A 100 -2.14 8.83 -3.72
C ILE A 100 -2.63 10.27 -3.76
N PHE A 101 -2.35 11.01 -2.68
CA PHE A 101 -2.77 12.39 -2.51
C PHE A 101 -1.56 13.31 -2.34
N ASP A 102 -1.64 14.51 -2.94
CA ASP A 102 -0.69 15.58 -2.71
C ASP A 102 -0.98 16.36 -1.43
N ARG A 103 -0.14 17.38 -1.15
CA ARG A 103 -0.22 18.22 0.06
C ARG A 103 -1.51 19.04 0.14
N GLU A 104 -2.22 19.25 -0.96
CA GLU A 104 -3.53 19.93 -1.04
C GLU A 104 -4.70 18.95 -0.90
N GLY A 105 -4.41 17.64 -0.78
CA GLY A 105 -5.40 16.57 -0.72
C GLY A 105 -5.97 16.18 -2.08
N LYS A 106 -5.37 16.66 -3.17
CA LYS A 106 -5.75 16.24 -4.52
C LYS A 106 -5.20 14.83 -4.80
N GLN A 107 -6.03 13.97 -5.37
CA GLN A 107 -5.57 12.69 -5.88
C GLN A 107 -4.66 12.91 -7.10
N ILE A 108 -3.42 12.45 -7.01
CA ILE A 108 -2.41 12.55 -8.07
C ILE A 108 -2.01 11.19 -8.64
N GLY A 109 -2.50 10.11 -8.04
CA GLY A 109 -2.26 8.75 -8.52
C GLY A 109 -3.29 7.77 -7.98
N LYS A 110 -3.45 6.66 -8.70
CA LYS A 110 -4.23 5.50 -8.30
C LYS A 110 -3.57 4.25 -8.86
N HIS A 111 -3.29 3.28 -8.01
CA HIS A 111 -2.74 2.00 -8.40
C HIS A 111 -3.68 0.88 -8.00
N ARG A 112 -4.15 0.09 -8.95
CA ARG A 112 -4.85 -1.18 -8.73
C ARG A 112 -3.83 -2.31 -8.82
N LYS A 113 -3.76 -3.17 -7.81
CA LYS A 113 -2.83 -4.31 -7.77
C LYS A 113 -2.92 -5.12 -9.06
N VAL A 114 -1.79 -5.21 -9.76
CA VAL A 114 -1.71 -5.87 -11.08
C VAL A 114 -1.59 -7.38 -10.91
N HIS A 115 -0.80 -7.82 -9.92
CA HIS A 115 -0.53 -9.24 -9.69
C HIS A 115 -1.21 -9.67 -8.40
N LEU A 116 -2.30 -10.41 -8.55
CA LEU A 116 -3.05 -10.96 -7.40
C LEU A 116 -2.28 -12.09 -6.74
N PHE A 117 -2.37 -12.16 -5.41
CA PHE A 117 -1.67 -13.15 -4.61
C PHE A 117 -2.50 -14.42 -4.49
N ASP A 118 -2.21 -15.38 -5.36
CA ASP A 118 -2.82 -16.70 -5.36
C ASP A 118 -1.76 -17.73 -4.98
N ILE A 119 -1.93 -18.40 -3.84
CA ILE A 119 -1.08 -19.50 -3.41
C ILE A 119 -1.91 -20.71 -3.02
N ASP A 120 -1.38 -21.88 -3.36
CA ASP A 120 -1.91 -23.18 -2.95
C ASP A 120 -0.73 -24.09 -2.61
N VAL A 121 -0.37 -24.13 -1.34
CA VAL A 121 0.76 -24.92 -0.84
C VAL A 121 0.23 -26.21 -0.26
N LYS A 122 0.53 -27.33 -0.88
CA LYS A 122 0.10 -28.67 -0.42
C LYS A 122 0.49 -28.90 1.03
N GLY A 123 -0.50 -29.08 1.90
CA GLY A 123 -0.31 -29.24 3.35
C GLY A 123 0.04 -27.92 4.08
N GLY A 124 -0.08 -26.78 3.41
CA GLY A 124 0.19 -25.46 3.95
C GLY A 124 -0.98 -24.51 3.73
N GLN A 125 -0.68 -23.26 3.40
CA GLN A 125 -1.68 -22.20 3.23
C GLN A 125 -2.23 -22.19 1.80
N THR A 126 -3.56 -22.13 1.68
CA THR A 126 -4.27 -21.75 0.46
C THR A 126 -4.86 -20.36 0.64
N PHE A 127 -4.57 -19.44 -0.28
CA PHE A 127 -5.11 -18.08 -0.27
C PHE A 127 -5.19 -17.59 -1.71
N LYS A 128 -6.38 -17.14 -2.15
CA LYS A 128 -6.61 -16.70 -3.52
C LYS A 128 -7.33 -15.36 -3.54
N GLU A 129 -6.58 -14.30 -3.82
CA GLU A 129 -7.17 -12.97 -4.03
C GLU A 129 -8.09 -12.95 -5.25
N SER A 130 -7.77 -13.72 -6.29
CA SER A 130 -8.57 -13.80 -7.52
C SER A 130 -10.00 -14.33 -7.34
N ASP A 131 -10.30 -14.95 -6.20
CA ASP A 131 -11.67 -15.38 -5.90
C ASP A 131 -12.63 -14.19 -5.70
N THR A 132 -12.10 -13.01 -5.32
CA THR A 132 -12.91 -11.84 -4.98
C THR A 132 -12.39 -10.52 -5.54
N LEU A 133 -11.15 -10.49 -6.02
CA LEU A 133 -10.53 -9.29 -6.59
C LEU A 133 -10.31 -9.44 -8.09
N THR A 134 -10.41 -8.31 -8.77
CA THR A 134 -10.01 -8.13 -10.18
C THR A 134 -8.61 -7.52 -10.22
N ALA A 135 -7.76 -8.00 -11.11
CA ALA A 135 -6.43 -7.44 -11.33
C ALA A 135 -6.50 -6.06 -12.00
N GLY A 136 -5.56 -5.17 -11.64
CA GLY A 136 -5.25 -3.97 -12.41
C GLY A 136 -4.47 -4.30 -13.68
N ASP A 137 -4.22 -3.31 -14.52
CA ASP A 137 -3.65 -3.46 -15.86
C ASP A 137 -2.52 -2.48 -16.19
N SER A 138 -2.14 -1.62 -15.25
CA SER A 138 -1.20 -0.52 -15.48
C SER A 138 -0.26 -0.31 -14.31
N ASP A 139 0.93 0.19 -14.59
CA ASP A 139 1.83 0.74 -13.59
C ASP A 139 1.37 2.15 -13.17
N THR A 140 1.95 2.67 -12.09
CA THR A 140 1.58 3.98 -11.56
C THR A 140 2.81 4.78 -11.19
N VAL A 141 3.06 5.84 -11.96
CA VAL A 141 4.11 6.84 -11.71
C VAL A 141 3.47 8.23 -11.74
N PHE A 142 3.83 9.08 -10.80
CA PHE A 142 3.30 10.44 -10.68
C PHE A 142 4.41 11.45 -10.34
N ASP A 143 4.18 12.71 -10.68
CA ASP A 143 5.12 13.81 -10.44
C ASP A 143 4.93 14.41 -9.05
N THR A 144 6.06 14.76 -8.42
CA THR A 144 6.13 15.53 -7.18
C THR A 144 7.25 16.57 -7.27
N GLU A 145 7.35 17.49 -6.30
CA GLU A 145 8.49 18.40 -6.22
C GLU A 145 9.83 17.68 -6.00
N PHE A 146 9.81 16.42 -5.56
CA PHE A 146 11.00 15.58 -5.36
C PHE A 146 11.37 14.72 -6.59
N GLY A 147 10.60 14.87 -7.68
CA GLY A 147 10.70 14.07 -8.88
C GLY A 147 9.61 13.00 -8.98
N LYS A 148 9.79 12.07 -9.90
CA LYS A 148 8.81 11.01 -10.17
C LYS A 148 8.89 9.89 -9.15
N ILE A 149 7.73 9.48 -8.68
CA ILE A 149 7.51 8.47 -7.65
C ILE A 149 6.62 7.36 -8.21
N GLY A 150 6.97 6.10 -7.93
CA GLY A 150 6.16 4.94 -8.28
C GLY A 150 5.41 4.37 -7.07
N VAL A 151 4.29 3.70 -7.33
CA VAL A 151 3.55 2.90 -6.33
C VAL A 151 3.19 1.55 -6.92
N MET A 152 3.44 0.48 -6.18
CA MET A 152 2.98 -0.88 -6.45
C MET A 152 2.46 -1.52 -5.18
N LEU A 153 1.72 -2.62 -5.28
CA LEU A 153 1.11 -3.29 -4.12
C LEU A 153 1.64 -4.70 -3.92
N CYS A 154 2.24 -4.93 -2.76
CA CYS A 154 2.58 -6.24 -2.18
C CYS A 154 3.20 -7.22 -3.20
N PHE A 155 2.40 -8.14 -3.75
CA PHE A 155 2.85 -9.20 -4.64
C PHE A 155 3.41 -8.65 -5.97
N ASP A 156 3.06 -7.44 -6.37
CA ASP A 156 3.64 -6.75 -7.53
C ASP A 156 5.17 -6.70 -7.48
N ILE A 157 5.76 -6.59 -6.28
CA ILE A 157 7.23 -6.52 -6.11
C ILE A 157 7.95 -7.77 -6.61
N ARG A 158 7.24 -8.91 -6.73
CA ARG A 158 7.78 -10.16 -7.25
C ARG A 158 8.08 -10.11 -8.76
N PHE A 159 7.45 -9.19 -9.46
CA PHE A 159 7.54 -9.05 -10.91
C PHE A 159 8.49 -7.89 -11.25
N PRO A 160 9.75 -8.19 -11.62
CA PRO A 160 10.77 -7.17 -11.88
C PRO A 160 10.40 -6.26 -13.05
N GLU A 161 9.57 -6.74 -13.98
CA GLU A 161 9.10 -6.00 -15.14
C GLU A 161 8.34 -4.74 -14.71
N LEU A 162 7.44 -4.84 -13.73
CA LEU A 162 6.62 -3.71 -13.28
C LEU A 162 7.50 -2.60 -12.66
N SER A 163 8.46 -2.96 -11.79
CA SER A 163 9.39 -1.97 -11.25
C SER A 163 10.29 -1.36 -12.33
N ARG A 164 10.69 -2.14 -13.31
CA ARG A 164 11.50 -1.66 -14.45
C ARG A 164 10.71 -0.68 -15.33
N MET A 165 9.43 -0.92 -15.58
CA MET A 165 8.54 0.00 -16.31
C MET A 165 8.47 1.34 -15.58
N MET A 166 8.16 1.34 -14.27
CA MET A 166 8.11 2.56 -13.47
C MET A 166 9.43 3.35 -13.49
N VAL A 167 10.58 2.64 -13.45
CA VAL A 167 11.90 3.29 -13.51
C VAL A 167 12.17 3.88 -14.90
N ASN A 168 11.77 3.20 -15.96
CA ASN A 168 11.88 3.73 -17.33
C ASN A 168 11.01 4.99 -17.49
N ASP A 169 9.88 5.09 -16.79
CA ASP A 169 9.03 6.28 -16.73
C ASP A 169 9.59 7.37 -15.80
N GLY A 170 10.71 7.08 -15.14
CA GLY A 170 11.51 8.05 -14.38
C GLY A 170 11.37 7.96 -12.87
N ALA A 171 10.67 6.97 -12.31
CA ALA A 171 10.56 6.80 -10.86
C ALA A 171 11.95 6.63 -10.22
N LYS A 172 12.20 7.36 -9.12
CA LYS A 172 13.42 7.29 -8.31
C LYS A 172 13.18 6.67 -6.93
N VAL A 173 11.93 6.67 -6.50
CA VAL A 173 11.45 6.01 -5.29
C VAL A 173 10.20 5.23 -5.67
N ILE A 174 10.07 4.00 -5.19
CA ILE A 174 8.85 3.20 -5.34
C ILE A 174 8.34 2.85 -3.94
N PHE A 175 7.10 3.24 -3.65
CA PHE A 175 6.39 2.90 -2.42
C PHE A 175 5.60 1.61 -2.61
N VAL A 176 5.65 0.74 -1.60
CA VAL A 176 5.03 -0.59 -1.64
C VAL A 176 4.26 -0.86 -0.34
N PRO A 177 2.99 -0.46 -0.25
CA PRO A 177 2.10 -1.04 0.77
C PRO A 177 2.03 -2.56 0.59
N ALA A 178 2.32 -3.33 1.65
CA ALA A 178 2.40 -4.79 1.51
C ALA A 178 2.11 -5.53 2.81
N ALA A 179 1.44 -6.68 2.72
CA ALA A 179 1.08 -7.54 3.84
C ALA A 179 1.61 -8.96 3.64
N PHE A 180 2.93 -9.14 3.66
CA PHE A 180 3.53 -10.48 3.61
C PHE A 180 3.20 -11.25 4.88
N ASN A 181 2.85 -12.53 4.73
CA ASN A 181 2.54 -13.43 5.84
C ASN A 181 3.80 -14.05 6.46
N MET A 182 3.61 -14.86 7.50
CA MET A 182 4.69 -15.53 8.23
C MET A 182 5.42 -16.61 7.41
N THR A 183 4.82 -17.09 6.31
CA THR A 183 5.44 -18.08 5.40
C THR A 183 6.38 -17.38 4.41
N THR A 184 5.92 -16.32 3.77
CA THR A 184 6.66 -15.65 2.71
C THR A 184 7.51 -14.48 3.21
N GLY A 185 7.12 -13.85 4.32
CA GLY A 185 7.82 -12.70 4.88
C GLY A 185 9.28 -12.98 5.22
N PRO A 186 9.61 -14.00 6.06
CA PRO A 186 10.99 -14.30 6.42
C PRO A 186 11.90 -14.60 5.23
N ALA A 187 11.36 -15.26 4.20
CA ALA A 187 12.15 -15.71 3.06
C ALA A 187 12.27 -14.63 1.95
N HIS A 188 11.28 -13.75 1.80
CA HIS A 188 11.16 -12.95 0.58
C HIS A 188 11.06 -11.44 0.82
N TRP A 189 10.67 -10.97 2.01
CA TRP A 189 10.42 -9.53 2.25
C TRP A 189 11.66 -8.70 1.95
N GLU A 190 12.68 -8.82 2.77
CA GLU A 190 13.92 -8.03 2.63
C GLU A 190 14.60 -8.29 1.28
N LEU A 191 14.68 -9.56 0.86
CA LEU A 191 15.28 -9.94 -0.41
C LEU A 191 14.61 -9.21 -1.59
N SER A 192 13.27 -9.17 -1.65
CA SER A 192 12.55 -8.53 -2.74
C SER A 192 12.82 -7.02 -2.79
N PHE A 193 12.74 -6.33 -1.67
CA PHE A 193 13.00 -4.89 -1.60
C PHE A 193 14.44 -4.55 -2.00
N ARG A 194 15.42 -5.25 -1.43
CA ARG A 194 16.83 -5.03 -1.74
C ARG A 194 17.17 -5.33 -3.20
N THR A 195 16.61 -6.41 -3.75
CA THR A 195 16.83 -6.77 -5.16
C THR A 195 16.25 -5.70 -6.09
N ARG A 196 15.02 -5.24 -5.87
CA ARG A 196 14.41 -4.20 -6.73
C ARG A 196 15.15 -2.86 -6.62
N ALA A 197 15.61 -2.50 -5.42
CA ALA A 197 16.44 -1.32 -5.24
C ALA A 197 17.77 -1.44 -6.01
N LEU A 198 18.44 -2.59 -5.89
CA LEU A 198 19.73 -2.85 -6.53
C LEU A 198 19.62 -2.89 -8.07
N ASP A 199 18.66 -3.70 -8.60
CA ASP A 199 18.47 -3.90 -10.04
C ASP A 199 18.15 -2.59 -10.79
N ASN A 200 17.50 -1.66 -10.11
CA ASN A 200 17.00 -0.44 -10.70
C ASN A 200 17.73 0.82 -10.22
N GLN A 201 18.63 0.71 -9.24
CA GLN A 201 19.37 1.83 -8.63
C GLN A 201 18.44 2.95 -8.14
N ILE A 202 17.38 2.53 -7.39
CA ILE A 202 16.36 3.39 -6.83
C ILE A 202 16.17 3.11 -5.34
N TYR A 203 15.38 3.94 -4.67
CA TYR A 203 14.90 3.65 -3.33
C TYR A 203 13.60 2.86 -3.37
N MET A 204 13.49 1.86 -2.50
CA MET A 204 12.27 1.08 -2.28
C MET A 204 11.78 1.32 -0.85
N VAL A 205 10.50 1.62 -0.68
CA VAL A 205 9.89 1.91 0.62
C VAL A 205 8.73 0.95 0.87
N GLY A 206 8.87 0.04 1.82
CA GLY A 206 7.86 -0.93 2.20
C GLY A 206 7.15 -0.57 3.49
N CYS A 207 5.82 -0.54 3.48
CA CYS A 207 5.01 -0.41 4.69
C CYS A 207 4.16 -1.65 4.90
N ALA A 208 4.37 -2.33 6.03
CA ALA A 208 3.63 -3.53 6.42
C ALA A 208 2.65 -3.25 7.56
N PRO A 209 1.56 -4.04 7.70
CA PRO A 209 0.77 -4.05 8.93
C PRO A 209 1.62 -4.48 10.13
N ALA A 210 1.26 -4.03 11.32
CA ALA A 210 1.84 -4.53 12.56
C ALA A 210 1.52 -6.03 12.70
N ARG A 211 2.48 -6.78 13.27
CA ARG A 211 2.26 -8.20 13.53
C ARG A 211 1.31 -8.38 14.70
N ASP A 212 0.18 -9.02 14.44
CA ASP A 212 -0.76 -9.48 15.44
C ASP A 212 -0.89 -11.00 15.33
N VAL A 213 -0.39 -11.71 16.35
CA VAL A 213 -0.42 -13.17 16.38
C VAL A 213 -1.80 -13.75 16.67
N SER A 214 -2.75 -12.92 17.09
CA SER A 214 -4.14 -13.31 17.31
C SER A 214 -5.03 -13.12 16.07
N ALA A 215 -4.54 -12.42 15.05
CA ALA A 215 -5.28 -12.18 13.82
C ALA A 215 -5.38 -13.44 12.94
N GLY A 216 -6.47 -13.56 12.19
CA GLY A 216 -6.63 -14.65 11.22
C GLY A 216 -5.60 -14.64 10.09
N TYR A 217 -5.07 -13.45 9.73
CA TYR A 217 -3.93 -13.28 8.85
C TYR A 217 -2.81 -12.58 9.61
N ILE A 218 -1.73 -13.32 9.89
CA ILE A 218 -0.59 -12.80 10.66
C ILE A 218 0.42 -12.19 9.69
N SER A 219 0.54 -10.86 9.71
CA SER A 219 1.53 -10.13 8.92
C SER A 219 2.95 -10.33 9.48
N TRP A 220 3.93 -10.41 8.57
CA TRP A 220 5.35 -10.43 8.92
C TRP A 220 5.81 -9.12 9.58
N GLY A 221 5.21 -7.98 9.21
CA GLY A 221 5.70 -6.66 9.63
C GLY A 221 6.97 -6.25 8.89
N HIS A 222 7.92 -5.63 9.61
CA HIS A 222 9.25 -5.26 9.11
C HIS A 222 9.21 -4.21 7.99
N SER A 223 8.44 -3.11 8.17
CA SER A 223 8.54 -1.97 7.25
C SER A 223 10.00 -1.58 7.00
N ILE A 224 10.34 -1.22 5.76
CA ILE A 224 11.72 -1.10 5.29
C ILE A 224 11.91 0.09 4.33
N VAL A 225 13.07 0.68 4.35
CA VAL A 225 13.58 1.64 3.36
C VAL A 225 14.94 1.20 2.90
#